data_3e920a84b5f069a7bcf17aa14285d8b4
#
_entry.id   3e920a84b5f069a7bcf17aa14285d8b4
#
_cell.length_a   1.000
_cell.length_b   1.000
_cell.length_c   1.000
_cell.angle_alpha   90.00
_cell.angle_beta   90.00
_cell.angle_gamma   90.00
#
_symmetry.space_group_name_H-M   'P 1'
#
loop_
_entity.id
_entity.type
_entity.pdbx_description
1 polymer ?
#
loop_
_entity_poly.entity_id
_entity_poly.type
_entity_poly.pdbx_seq_one_letter_code
_entity_poly.pdbx_strand_id
1 'polypeptide(L)'
;MPKSPRWSNGSVSCRLDWRPSRWAIGAILLLGVFAAFAVMASEMPRAWAWPLAAGAAIYAVRRARAEARKPLQAWFWPGNDRQATVDGSPAWEATVAWRGPLAFVRWRDADGRRRYAIWWPDTLPPARRRELRLAAASARTSPSAASMAP
;
A
#
# COMPACT_ATOMS: atom_id res chain seq x y z
N MET A 1 11.69 43.40 -25.28
CA MET A 1 11.16 42.82 -24.06
C MET A 1 11.32 41.29 -24.16
N PRO A 2 12.19 40.64 -23.40
CA PRO A 2 12.39 39.22 -23.43
C PRO A 2 11.23 38.54 -22.73
N LYS A 3 10.54 37.63 -23.44
CA LYS A 3 9.51 36.73 -22.87
C LYS A 3 10.21 35.76 -21.92
N SER A 4 9.93 35.87 -20.64
CA SER A 4 10.34 34.90 -19.63
C SER A 4 9.85 33.50 -20.04
N PRO A 5 10.71 32.48 -20.02
CA PRO A 5 10.27 31.12 -20.28
C PRO A 5 9.28 30.74 -19.18
N ARG A 6 8.03 30.48 -19.55
CA ARG A 6 7.07 29.81 -18.66
C ARG A 6 7.65 28.43 -18.34
N TRP A 7 8.24 28.32 -17.17
CA TRP A 7 8.49 27.00 -16.56
C TRP A 7 7.11 26.38 -16.36
N SER A 8 6.67 25.57 -17.33
CA SER A 8 5.57 24.67 -17.09
C SER A 8 6.05 23.75 -15.97
N ASN A 9 5.47 23.89 -14.78
CA ASN A 9 5.58 22.92 -13.72
C ASN A 9 5.00 21.62 -14.29
N GLY A 10 5.83 20.86 -15.00
CA GLY A 10 5.51 19.54 -15.50
C GLY A 10 5.26 18.67 -14.27
N SER A 11 4.02 18.63 -13.84
CA SER A 11 3.56 17.74 -12.79
C SER A 11 3.89 16.33 -13.25
N VAL A 12 4.80 15.67 -12.53
CA VAL A 12 5.26 14.32 -12.86
C VAL A 12 4.10 13.37 -12.60
N SER A 13 3.43 12.96 -13.68
CA SER A 13 2.47 11.87 -13.59
C SER A 13 3.20 10.57 -13.29
N CYS A 14 2.72 9.81 -12.32
CA CYS A 14 3.34 8.55 -11.91
C CYS A 14 2.34 7.39 -12.11
N ARG A 15 2.75 6.40 -12.89
CA ARG A 15 2.01 5.15 -13.04
C ARG A 15 2.74 4.05 -12.27
N LEU A 16 2.03 3.39 -11.37
CA LEU A 16 2.57 2.36 -10.49
C LEU A 16 1.65 1.14 -10.53
N ASP A 17 2.25 -0.03 -10.67
CA ASP A 17 1.53 -1.28 -10.54
C ASP A 17 1.76 -1.84 -9.15
N TRP A 18 0.67 -2.01 -8.39
CA TRP A 18 0.73 -2.69 -7.10
C TRP A 18 0.65 -4.21 -7.33
N ARG A 19 1.51 -4.94 -6.67
CA ARG A 19 1.56 -6.40 -6.72
C ARG A 19 1.78 -6.97 -5.31
N PRO A 20 1.33 -8.22 -5.06
CA PRO A 20 1.64 -8.91 -3.81
C PRO A 20 3.14 -8.99 -3.56
N SER A 21 3.56 -8.66 -2.34
CA SER A 21 4.96 -8.69 -1.95
C SER A 21 5.37 -10.09 -1.49
N ARG A 22 6.47 -10.58 -2.03
CA ARG A 22 7.09 -11.83 -1.55
C ARG A 22 7.59 -11.71 -0.12
N TRP A 23 8.04 -10.53 0.29
CA TRP A 23 8.49 -10.27 1.65
C TRP A 23 7.32 -10.29 2.63
N ALA A 24 6.17 -9.74 2.25
CA ALA A 24 4.96 -9.82 3.08
C ALA A 24 4.51 -11.28 3.26
N ILE A 25 4.49 -12.05 2.19
CA ILE A 25 4.14 -13.48 2.23
C ILE A 25 5.12 -14.25 3.13
N GLY A 26 6.43 -14.03 2.95
CA GLY A 26 7.47 -14.64 3.79
C GLY A 26 7.33 -14.28 5.27
N ALA A 27 7.05 -13.02 5.58
CA ALA A 27 6.83 -12.56 6.96
C ALA A 27 5.60 -13.23 7.60
N ILE A 28 4.49 -13.38 6.86
CA ILE A 28 3.29 -14.07 7.35
C ILE A 28 3.61 -15.54 7.67
N LEU A 29 4.31 -16.23 6.79
CA LEU A 29 4.69 -17.63 7.01
C LEU A 29 5.65 -17.77 8.19
N LEU A 30 6.66 -16.90 8.28
CA LEU A 30 7.62 -16.90 9.37
C LEU A 30 6.95 -16.66 10.73
N LEU A 31 6.03 -15.70 10.79
CA LEU A 31 5.23 -15.45 12.00
C LEU A 31 4.38 -16.67 12.37
N GLY A 32 3.81 -17.35 11.38
CA GLY A 32 3.06 -18.60 11.62
C GLY A 32 3.91 -19.71 12.19
N VAL A 33 5.15 -19.88 11.69
CA VAL A 33 6.11 -20.85 12.23
C VAL A 33 6.48 -20.49 13.67
N PHE A 34 6.79 -19.23 13.95
CA PHE A 34 7.10 -18.79 15.31
C PHE A 34 5.91 -18.95 16.26
N ALA A 35 4.70 -18.66 15.81
CA ALA A 35 3.51 -18.86 16.61
C ALA A 35 3.29 -20.34 16.95
N ALA A 36 3.43 -21.24 15.97
CA ALA A 36 3.34 -22.67 16.19
C ALA A 36 4.43 -23.17 17.15
N PHE A 37 5.66 -22.71 16.96
CA PHE A 37 6.78 -23.03 17.84
C PHE A 37 6.56 -22.54 19.28
N ALA A 38 6.10 -21.28 19.44
CA ALA A 38 5.81 -20.71 20.75
C ALA A 38 4.74 -21.51 21.51
N VAL A 39 3.69 -21.98 20.81
CA VAL A 39 2.68 -22.85 21.39
C VAL A 39 3.28 -24.18 21.83
N MET A 40 4.12 -24.79 21.01
CA MET A 40 4.78 -26.07 21.35
C MET A 40 5.79 -25.96 22.48
N ALA A 41 6.44 -24.79 22.62
CA ALA A 41 7.41 -24.49 23.69
C ALA A 41 6.73 -24.04 25.00
N SER A 42 5.41 -23.83 25.00
CA SER A 42 4.65 -23.47 26.20
C SER A 42 4.43 -24.70 27.10
N GLU A 43 4.22 -24.47 28.39
CA GLU A 43 3.89 -25.52 29.37
C GLU A 43 2.47 -26.08 29.25
N MET A 44 1.80 -25.79 28.14
CA MET A 44 0.44 -26.26 27.89
C MET A 44 0.41 -27.80 27.70
N PRO A 45 -0.62 -28.50 28.19
CA PRO A 45 -0.80 -29.92 27.94
C PRO A 45 -0.77 -30.24 26.44
N ARG A 46 0.01 -31.22 26.04
CA ARG A 46 0.25 -31.57 24.62
C ARG A 46 -1.01 -31.82 23.83
N ALA A 47 -2.05 -32.32 24.49
CA ALA A 47 -3.36 -32.53 23.85
C ALA A 47 -3.95 -31.24 23.26
N TRP A 48 -3.67 -30.07 23.83
CA TRP A 48 -4.10 -28.77 23.36
C TRP A 48 -3.05 -28.06 22.52
N ALA A 49 -1.75 -28.28 22.82
CA ALA A 49 -0.67 -27.64 22.09
C ALA A 49 -0.63 -28.03 20.62
N TRP A 50 -0.81 -29.30 20.29
CA TRP A 50 -0.82 -29.78 18.91
C TRP A 50 -1.91 -29.17 18.03
N PRO A 51 -3.21 -29.21 18.41
CA PRO A 51 -4.24 -28.60 17.57
C PRO A 51 -4.09 -27.08 17.44
N LEU A 52 -3.61 -26.38 18.49
CA LEU A 52 -3.37 -24.95 18.41
C LEU A 52 -2.19 -24.59 17.48
N ALA A 53 -1.08 -25.32 17.57
CA ALA A 53 0.07 -25.14 16.69
C ALA A 53 -0.31 -25.44 15.23
N ALA A 54 -1.05 -26.50 14.98
CA ALA A 54 -1.58 -26.82 13.66
C ALA A 54 -2.53 -25.75 13.15
N GLY A 55 -3.43 -25.24 14.00
CA GLY A 55 -4.32 -24.13 13.69
C GLY A 55 -3.57 -22.86 13.29
N ALA A 56 -2.54 -22.50 14.04
CA ALA A 56 -1.67 -21.36 13.73
C ALA A 56 -0.97 -21.50 12.37
N ALA A 57 -0.41 -22.68 12.09
CA ALA A 57 0.24 -22.98 10.82
C ALA A 57 -0.74 -22.92 9.64
N ILE A 58 -1.91 -23.55 9.77
CA ILE A 58 -2.97 -23.53 8.76
C ILE A 58 -3.45 -22.11 8.50
N TYR A 59 -3.68 -21.32 9.56
CA TYR A 59 -4.08 -19.93 9.44
C TYR A 59 -3.02 -19.11 8.67
N ALA A 60 -1.73 -19.25 9.01
CA ALA A 60 -0.65 -18.56 8.33
C ALA A 60 -0.58 -18.90 6.83
N VAL A 61 -0.71 -20.20 6.48
CA VAL A 61 -0.72 -20.65 5.09
C VAL A 61 -1.93 -20.09 4.33
N ARG A 62 -3.13 -20.12 4.92
CA ARG A 62 -4.33 -19.52 4.31
C ARG A 62 -4.18 -18.03 4.10
N ARG A 63 -3.61 -17.33 5.08
CA ARG A 63 -3.37 -15.89 5.01
C ARG A 63 -2.33 -15.53 3.94
N ALA A 64 -1.23 -16.28 3.88
CA ALA A 64 -0.20 -16.13 2.85
C ALA A 64 -0.76 -16.37 1.44
N ARG A 65 -1.58 -17.41 1.27
CA ARG A 65 -2.26 -17.68 -0.01
C ARG A 65 -3.25 -16.57 -0.39
N ALA A 66 -4.01 -16.06 0.57
CA ALA A 66 -4.92 -14.93 0.34
C ALA A 66 -4.15 -13.68 -0.09
N GLU A 67 -2.99 -13.39 0.52
CA GLU A 67 -2.13 -12.28 0.13
C GLU A 67 -1.58 -12.48 -1.30
N ALA A 68 -1.10 -13.68 -1.62
CA ALA A 68 -0.56 -14.02 -2.93
C ALA A 68 -1.59 -13.93 -4.08
N ARG A 69 -2.86 -14.15 -3.77
CA ARG A 69 -3.98 -14.13 -4.74
C ARG A 69 -4.61 -12.75 -4.94
N LYS A 70 -4.14 -11.72 -4.24
CA LYS A 70 -4.64 -10.36 -4.45
C LYS A 70 -4.40 -9.93 -5.90
N PRO A 71 -5.39 -9.31 -6.56
CA PRO A 71 -5.23 -8.84 -7.93
C PRO A 71 -4.17 -7.76 -8.03
N LEU A 72 -3.52 -7.67 -9.19
CA LEU A 72 -2.68 -6.54 -9.55
C LEU A 72 -3.56 -5.30 -9.63
N GLN A 73 -3.08 -4.16 -9.15
CA GLN A 73 -3.78 -2.89 -9.21
C GLN A 73 -2.94 -1.85 -9.94
N ALA A 74 -3.52 -1.24 -10.96
CA ALA A 74 -2.87 -0.17 -11.70
C ALA A 74 -3.21 1.18 -11.04
N TRP A 75 -2.19 1.83 -10.51
CA TRP A 75 -2.28 3.15 -9.89
C TRP A 75 -1.81 4.22 -10.85
N PHE A 76 -2.58 5.29 -10.98
CA PHE A 76 -2.18 6.46 -11.72
C PHE A 76 -2.34 7.72 -10.85
N TRP A 77 -1.22 8.41 -10.67
CA TRP A 77 -1.13 9.70 -9.97
C TRP A 77 -0.86 10.77 -11.01
N PRO A 78 -1.84 11.61 -11.33
CA PRO A 78 -1.71 12.58 -12.41
C PRO A 78 -0.80 13.77 -12.11
N GLY A 79 -0.23 13.87 -10.92
CA GLY A 79 0.76 14.92 -10.56
C GLY A 79 0.25 16.37 -10.63
N ASN A 80 -1.02 16.57 -10.90
CA ASN A 80 -1.72 17.85 -10.88
C ASN A 80 -2.96 17.70 -9.97
N ASP A 81 -3.79 18.73 -9.87
CA ASP A 81 -4.99 18.75 -9.01
C ASP A 81 -6.06 17.68 -9.34
N ARG A 82 -5.76 16.80 -10.28
CA ARG A 82 -6.63 15.68 -10.61
C ARG A 82 -6.48 14.55 -9.61
N GLN A 83 -7.57 13.85 -9.37
CA GLN A 83 -7.61 12.71 -8.46
C GLN A 83 -6.76 11.56 -8.97
N ALA A 84 -6.08 10.87 -8.02
CA ALA A 84 -5.47 9.59 -8.30
C ALA A 84 -6.53 8.56 -8.70
N THR A 85 -6.16 7.62 -9.55
CA THR A 85 -7.07 6.54 -9.96
C THR A 85 -6.44 5.18 -9.67
N VAL A 86 -7.30 4.22 -9.34
CA VAL A 86 -6.96 2.80 -9.13
C VAL A 86 -7.80 1.98 -10.08
N ASP A 87 -7.15 1.25 -10.98
CA ASP A 87 -7.83 0.46 -12.02
C ASP A 87 -8.87 1.29 -12.81
N GLY A 88 -8.56 2.57 -13.07
CA GLY A 88 -9.46 3.50 -13.76
C GLY A 88 -10.56 4.12 -12.90
N SER A 89 -10.76 3.65 -11.66
CA SER A 89 -11.73 4.20 -10.73
C SER A 89 -11.12 5.33 -9.88
N PRO A 90 -11.85 6.39 -9.55
CA PRO A 90 -11.32 7.49 -8.75
C PRO A 90 -10.98 7.04 -7.33
N ALA A 91 -9.80 7.42 -6.86
CA ALA A 91 -9.34 7.19 -5.48
C ALA A 91 -9.48 8.49 -4.70
N TRP A 92 -10.58 8.62 -3.95
CA TRP A 92 -10.87 9.80 -3.16
C TRP A 92 -9.98 9.90 -1.93
N GLU A 93 -9.57 11.11 -1.55
CA GLU A 93 -8.75 11.37 -0.36
C GLU A 93 -7.49 10.50 -0.30
N ALA A 94 -6.88 10.22 -1.45
CA ALA A 94 -5.70 9.37 -1.51
C ALA A 94 -4.52 10.02 -0.79
N THR A 95 -4.02 9.35 0.26
CA THR A 95 -2.88 9.83 1.07
C THR A 95 -1.78 8.79 1.12
N VAL A 96 -0.54 9.24 1.03
CA VAL A 96 0.65 8.39 1.12
C VAL A 96 1.40 8.73 2.40
N ALA A 97 1.58 7.75 3.28
CA ALA A 97 2.40 7.84 4.47
C ALA A 97 3.60 6.90 4.34
N TRP A 98 4.79 7.40 4.69
CA TRP A 98 6.02 6.64 4.64
C TRP A 98 6.43 6.19 6.03
N ARG A 99 6.75 4.91 6.18
CA ARG A 99 7.36 4.37 7.39
C ARG A 99 8.60 3.55 7.00
N GLY A 100 9.75 4.20 7.09
CA GLY A 100 11.00 3.63 6.59
C GLY A 100 10.90 3.28 5.10
N PRO A 101 11.17 2.03 4.70
CA PRO A 101 11.11 1.60 3.32
C PRO A 101 9.70 1.28 2.80
N LEU A 102 8.68 1.32 3.67
CA LEU A 102 7.29 0.99 3.35
C LEU A 102 6.50 2.25 2.98
N ALA A 103 5.69 2.16 1.92
CA ALA A 103 4.72 3.19 1.56
C ALA A 103 3.30 2.69 1.84
N PHE A 104 2.61 3.40 2.72
CA PHE A 104 1.21 3.15 3.07
C PHE A 104 0.34 4.11 2.31
N VAL A 105 -0.56 3.60 1.49
CA VAL A 105 -1.54 4.41 0.78
C VAL A 105 -2.92 4.10 1.31
N ARG A 106 -3.66 5.15 1.63
CA ARG A 106 -5.07 5.07 2.04
C ARG A 106 -5.89 5.91 1.09
N TRP A 107 -7.07 5.42 0.74
CA TRP A 107 -8.02 6.13 -0.10
C TRP A 107 -9.45 5.68 0.20
N ARG A 108 -10.42 6.39 -0.36
CA ARG A 108 -11.81 5.94 -0.43
C ARG A 108 -12.11 5.48 -1.87
N ASP A 109 -12.76 4.34 -2.00
CA ASP A 109 -13.26 3.87 -3.30
C ASP A 109 -14.54 4.63 -3.72
N ALA A 110 -15.08 4.30 -4.89
CA ALA A 110 -16.31 4.90 -5.41
C ALA A 110 -17.53 4.69 -4.48
N ASP A 111 -17.52 3.63 -3.67
CA ASP A 111 -18.57 3.32 -2.69
C ASP A 111 -18.34 4.04 -1.34
N GLY A 112 -17.34 4.92 -1.25
CA GLY A 112 -16.96 5.63 -0.01
C GLY A 112 -16.25 4.76 1.03
N ARG A 113 -15.95 3.49 0.73
CA ARG A 113 -15.27 2.59 1.65
C ARG A 113 -13.78 2.91 1.73
N ARG A 114 -13.26 2.89 2.95
CA ARG A 114 -11.82 3.09 3.16
C ARG A 114 -11.04 1.86 2.69
N ARG A 115 -10.09 2.10 1.80
CA ARG A 115 -9.15 1.10 1.29
C ARG A 115 -7.73 1.48 1.68
N TYR A 116 -6.85 0.49 1.72
CA TYR A 116 -5.42 0.71 1.95
C TYR A 116 -4.60 -0.30 1.15
N ALA A 117 -3.44 0.15 0.70
CA ALA A 117 -2.42 -0.66 0.06
C ALA A 117 -1.07 -0.35 0.70
N ILE A 118 -0.19 -1.35 0.73
CA ILE A 118 1.16 -1.21 1.25
C ILE A 118 2.11 -1.63 0.15
N TRP A 119 3.03 -0.74 -0.23
CA TRP A 119 4.16 -1.08 -1.08
C TRP A 119 5.36 -1.46 -0.24
N TRP A 120 5.84 -2.65 -0.48
CA TRP A 120 7.04 -3.19 0.12
C TRP A 120 8.27 -2.85 -0.71
N PRO A 121 9.49 -2.95 -0.14
CA PRO A 121 10.72 -2.67 -0.87
C PRO A 121 10.91 -3.50 -2.15
N ASP A 122 10.44 -4.74 -2.15
CA ASP A 122 10.51 -5.66 -3.29
C ASP A 122 9.53 -5.32 -4.42
N THR A 123 8.45 -4.58 -4.10
CA THR A 123 7.43 -4.19 -5.08
C THR A 123 7.57 -2.76 -5.59
N LEU A 124 8.29 -1.91 -4.86
CA LEU A 124 8.52 -0.50 -5.22
C LEU A 124 10.02 -0.20 -5.29
N PRO A 125 10.65 -0.23 -6.48
CA PRO A 125 12.05 0.10 -6.66
C PRO A 125 12.39 1.54 -6.22
N PRO A 126 13.66 1.84 -5.85
CA PRO A 126 14.06 3.16 -5.33
C PRO A 126 13.71 4.33 -6.26
N ALA A 127 13.85 4.17 -7.58
CA ALA A 127 13.50 5.19 -8.57
C ALA A 127 12.00 5.52 -8.50
N ARG A 128 11.14 4.50 -8.48
CA ARG A 128 9.68 4.66 -8.38
C ARG A 128 9.24 5.23 -7.03
N ARG A 129 10.00 4.99 -5.96
CA ARG A 129 9.75 5.62 -4.64
C ARG A 129 9.94 7.12 -4.69
N ARG A 130 10.98 7.59 -5.40
CA ARG A 130 11.22 9.02 -5.59
C ARG A 130 10.07 9.66 -6.39
N GLU A 131 9.66 9.04 -7.49
CA GLU A 131 8.54 9.52 -8.31
C GLU A 131 7.24 9.62 -7.49
N LEU A 132 6.90 8.57 -6.73
CA LEU A 132 5.71 8.56 -5.88
C LEU A 132 5.78 9.64 -4.78
N ARG A 133 6.97 9.87 -4.17
CA ARG A 133 7.13 10.95 -3.18
C ARG A 133 6.86 12.31 -3.77
N LEU A 134 7.37 12.59 -4.95
CA LEU A 134 7.17 13.86 -5.64
C LEU A 134 5.70 14.03 -6.05
N ALA A 135 5.08 13.00 -6.63
CA ALA A 135 3.67 13.04 -7.02
C ALA A 135 2.72 13.17 -5.81
N ALA A 136 3.00 12.50 -4.70
CA ALA A 136 2.21 12.61 -3.49
C ALA A 136 2.43 13.93 -2.73
N ALA A 137 3.58 14.56 -2.87
CA ALA A 137 3.84 15.88 -2.29
C ALA A 137 3.10 16.96 -3.07
N SER A 138 3.10 16.94 -4.40
CA SER A 138 2.35 17.89 -5.23
C SER A 138 0.85 17.82 -4.98
N ALA A 139 0.29 16.61 -4.82
CA ALA A 139 -1.13 16.42 -4.51
C ALA A 139 -1.57 16.99 -3.14
N ARG A 140 -0.62 17.13 -2.18
CA ARG A 140 -0.90 17.73 -0.86
C ARG A 140 -0.79 19.24 -0.83
N THR A 141 -0.08 19.82 -1.77
CA THR A 141 0.18 21.28 -1.81
C THR A 141 -0.95 22.03 -2.50
N SER A 142 -1.85 21.34 -3.19
CA SER A 142 -3.02 21.94 -3.81
C SER A 142 -4.11 22.12 -2.75
N PRO A 143 -4.39 23.36 -2.32
CA PRO A 143 -5.52 23.60 -1.41
C PRO A 143 -6.81 23.17 -2.12
N SER A 144 -7.54 22.28 -1.49
CA SER A 144 -8.87 21.89 -1.94
C SER A 144 -9.72 23.16 -2.14
N ALA A 145 -10.12 23.41 -3.36
CA ALA A 145 -11.02 24.52 -3.73
C ALA A 145 -12.44 24.39 -3.12
N ALA A 146 -12.60 23.60 -2.07
CA ALA A 146 -13.87 23.30 -1.42
C ALA A 146 -14.19 24.23 -0.22
N SER A 147 -13.44 25.33 -0.03
CA SER A 147 -13.75 26.28 1.06
C SER A 147 -14.04 27.69 0.56
N MET A 148 -14.70 27.83 -0.57
CA MET A 148 -15.31 29.10 -0.98
C MET A 148 -16.74 28.84 -1.47
N ALA A 149 -17.62 28.56 -0.54
CA ALA A 149 -19.04 28.84 -0.71
C ALA A 149 -19.44 29.89 0.34
N PRO A 150 -20.04 31.01 -0.09
CA PRO A 150 -20.54 32.05 0.80
C PRO A 150 -21.69 31.58 1.67
#